data_ba9a1a6b3af69301abea5fb18b2d71f4
#
_entry.id   ba9a1a6b3af69301abea5fb18b2d71f4
#
_cell.length_a   1.000
_cell.length_b   1.000
_cell.length_c   1.000
_cell.angle_alpha   90.00
_cell.angle_beta   90.00
_cell.angle_gamma   90.00
#
_symmetry.space_group_name_H-M   'P 1'
#
loop_
_entity.id
_entity.type
_entity.pdbx_description
1 polymer ?
#
loop_
_entity_poly.entity_id
_entity_poly.type
_entity_poly.pdbx_seq_one_letter_code
_entity_poly.pdbx_strand_id
1 'polypeptide(L)'
;MTDLRTRFEQEALPHLDAAYNLARWLTRSDTEAEDIVQDALLLAFRNFDRQRGPSTKAWLLAIVRNAFLSSVRRSGPRARVSDPIEAMGEADTPPALVSSADPERDAIAADSARSLNEALGKLPQDFREVLVLRELEGLSYREIAGVTATPIGTVMSRLARARESFKAHWLRANRGSDDGLS
;
A
#
# COMPACT_ATOMS: atom_id res chain seq x y z
N MET A 1 -27.81 -0.46 -22.39
CA MET A 1 -27.63 -0.06 -20.97
C MET A 1 -26.63 -1.03 -20.37
N THR A 2 -25.43 -0.56 -20.09
CA THR A 2 -24.42 -1.39 -19.44
C THR A 2 -24.86 -1.60 -18.00
N ASP A 3 -24.99 -2.86 -17.58
CA ASP A 3 -25.38 -3.22 -16.23
C ASP A 3 -24.34 -2.67 -15.22
N LEU A 4 -24.81 -2.28 -14.02
CA LEU A 4 -23.96 -1.79 -12.91
C LEU A 4 -22.79 -2.72 -12.65
N ARG A 5 -23.06 -4.02 -12.71
CA ARG A 5 -22.05 -5.06 -12.51
C ARG A 5 -20.95 -4.97 -13.56
N THR A 6 -21.30 -4.90 -14.83
CA THR A 6 -20.36 -4.82 -15.94
C THR A 6 -19.50 -3.54 -15.84
N ARG A 7 -20.12 -2.41 -15.49
CA ARG A 7 -19.39 -1.16 -15.25
C ARG A 7 -18.42 -1.27 -14.10
N PHE A 8 -18.83 -1.85 -12.98
CA PHE A 8 -17.95 -2.07 -11.84
C PHE A 8 -16.76 -2.98 -12.19
N GLU A 9 -17.03 -4.06 -12.93
CA GLU A 9 -15.99 -4.97 -13.42
C GLU A 9 -14.98 -4.26 -14.32
N GLN A 10 -15.43 -3.36 -15.18
CA GLN A 10 -14.56 -2.63 -16.11
C GLN A 10 -13.81 -1.46 -15.48
N GLU A 11 -14.42 -0.76 -14.52
CA GLU A 11 -13.89 0.50 -13.99
C GLU A 11 -13.22 0.34 -12.62
N ALA A 12 -13.61 -0.63 -11.78
CA ALA A 12 -13.10 -0.79 -10.43
C ALA A 12 -12.14 -2.00 -10.30
N LEU A 13 -12.45 -3.15 -10.89
CA LEU A 13 -11.62 -4.34 -10.75
C LEU A 13 -10.19 -4.20 -11.33
N PRO A 14 -9.91 -3.39 -12.37
CA PRO A 14 -8.54 -3.14 -12.80
C PRO A 14 -7.63 -2.52 -11.71
N HIS A 15 -8.23 -1.98 -10.65
CA HIS A 15 -7.52 -1.38 -9.52
C HIS A 15 -7.45 -2.28 -8.28
N LEU A 16 -7.77 -3.58 -8.42
CA LEU A 16 -7.74 -4.54 -7.33
C LEU A 16 -6.34 -4.70 -6.74
N ASP A 17 -5.31 -4.76 -7.59
CA ASP A 17 -3.92 -4.87 -7.14
C ASP A 17 -3.50 -3.66 -6.31
N ALA A 18 -3.89 -2.45 -6.74
CA ALA A 18 -3.65 -1.23 -5.98
C ALA A 18 -4.36 -1.23 -4.62
N ALA A 19 -5.60 -1.73 -4.58
CA ALA A 19 -6.37 -1.90 -3.35
C ALA A 19 -5.69 -2.86 -2.37
N TYR A 20 -5.23 -4.01 -2.87
CA TYR A 20 -4.51 -5.00 -2.08
C TYR A 20 -3.17 -4.45 -1.58
N ASN A 21 -2.38 -3.81 -2.45
CA ASN A 21 -1.12 -3.19 -2.07
C ASN A 21 -1.28 -2.19 -0.94
N LEU A 22 -2.25 -1.28 -1.05
CA LEU A 22 -2.52 -0.32 0.01
C LEU A 22 -2.93 -1.01 1.31
N ALA A 23 -3.88 -1.96 1.26
CA ALA A 23 -4.33 -2.70 2.42
C ALA A 23 -3.17 -3.43 3.12
N ARG A 24 -2.31 -4.09 2.35
CA ARG A 24 -1.13 -4.79 2.85
C ARG A 24 -0.14 -3.87 3.57
N TRP A 25 0.13 -2.69 3.00
CA TRP A 25 0.99 -1.70 3.66
C TRP A 25 0.38 -1.09 4.91
N LEU A 26 -0.95 -1.00 4.98
CA LEU A 26 -1.66 -0.50 6.16
C LEU A 26 -1.73 -1.54 7.28
N THR A 27 -2.09 -2.78 6.96
CA THR A 27 -2.27 -3.88 7.94
C THR A 27 -0.96 -4.54 8.32
N ARG A 28 0.00 -4.65 7.39
CA ARG A 28 1.23 -5.43 7.48
C ARG A 28 0.97 -6.94 7.66
N SER A 29 -0.17 -7.41 7.21
CA SER A 29 -0.62 -8.79 7.27
C SER A 29 -1.38 -9.13 5.99
N ASP A 30 -1.03 -10.23 5.34
CA ASP A 30 -1.68 -10.65 4.10
C ASP A 30 -3.14 -11.02 4.35
N THR A 31 -3.40 -11.78 5.41
CA THR A 31 -4.75 -12.21 5.77
C THR A 31 -5.65 -11.01 6.10
N GLU A 32 -5.16 -10.06 6.90
CA GLU A 32 -5.92 -8.85 7.22
C GLU A 32 -6.13 -7.97 5.98
N ALA A 33 -5.15 -7.90 5.08
CA ALA A 33 -5.26 -7.15 3.84
C ALA A 33 -6.37 -7.72 2.94
N GLU A 34 -6.43 -9.05 2.80
CA GLU A 34 -7.49 -9.73 2.05
C GLU A 34 -8.88 -9.42 2.63
N ASP A 35 -9.05 -9.51 3.94
CA ASP A 35 -10.30 -9.19 4.62
C ASP A 35 -10.71 -7.73 4.38
N ILE A 36 -9.77 -6.79 4.52
CA ILE A 36 -10.01 -5.36 4.26
C ILE A 36 -10.43 -5.12 2.81
N VAL A 37 -9.75 -5.77 1.86
CA VAL A 37 -10.07 -5.62 0.42
C VAL A 37 -11.44 -6.19 0.11
N GLN A 38 -11.81 -7.35 0.66
CA GLN A 38 -13.15 -7.92 0.49
C GLN A 38 -14.23 -6.97 1.01
N ASP A 39 -14.09 -6.48 2.24
CA ASP A 39 -15.00 -5.50 2.83
C ASP A 39 -15.10 -4.24 1.97
N ALA A 40 -13.96 -3.73 1.51
CA ALA A 40 -13.90 -2.53 0.67
C ALA A 40 -14.60 -2.74 -0.69
N LEU A 41 -14.39 -3.87 -1.34
CA LEU A 41 -15.05 -4.19 -2.62
C LEU A 41 -16.56 -4.31 -2.48
N LEU A 42 -17.05 -4.91 -1.40
CA LEU A 42 -18.49 -4.98 -1.13
C LEU A 42 -19.09 -3.59 -0.93
N LEU A 43 -18.41 -2.73 -0.19
CA LEU A 43 -18.82 -1.33 0.00
C LEU A 43 -18.75 -0.53 -1.31
N ALA A 44 -17.69 -0.73 -2.08
CA ALA A 44 -17.50 -0.10 -3.37
C ALA A 44 -18.62 -0.48 -4.34
N PHE A 45 -18.92 -1.76 -4.48
CA PHE A 45 -20.01 -2.23 -5.35
C PHE A 45 -21.37 -1.61 -4.97
N ARG A 46 -21.70 -1.59 -3.68
CA ARG A 46 -22.95 -1.01 -3.19
C ARG A 46 -23.08 0.49 -3.45
N ASN A 47 -21.97 1.19 -3.54
CA ASN A 47 -21.94 2.65 -3.70
C ASN A 47 -21.47 3.09 -5.09
N PHE A 48 -21.23 2.17 -6.01
CA PHE A 48 -20.65 2.48 -7.31
C PHE A 48 -21.48 3.46 -8.15
N ASP A 49 -22.79 3.35 -8.10
CA ASP A 49 -23.69 4.29 -8.77
C ASP A 49 -23.56 5.73 -8.29
N ARG A 50 -23.05 5.93 -7.09
CA ARG A 50 -22.86 7.25 -6.46
C ARG A 50 -21.48 7.81 -6.70
N GLN A 51 -20.57 7.00 -7.27
CA GLN A 51 -19.22 7.47 -7.60
C GLN A 51 -19.33 8.57 -8.67
N ARG A 52 -18.82 9.76 -8.36
CA ARG A 52 -18.86 10.96 -9.22
C ARG A 52 -17.47 11.57 -9.44
N GLY A 53 -16.46 11.05 -8.78
CA GLY A 53 -15.08 11.55 -8.89
C GLY A 53 -14.43 11.17 -10.21
N PRO A 54 -13.40 11.90 -10.64
CA PRO A 54 -12.70 11.66 -11.91
C PRO A 54 -11.82 10.40 -11.88
N SER A 55 -11.51 9.86 -10.69
CA SER A 55 -10.60 8.72 -10.52
C SER A 55 -11.27 7.62 -9.71
N THR A 56 -11.67 6.55 -10.40
CA THR A 56 -12.19 5.33 -9.77
C THR A 56 -11.13 4.69 -8.87
N LYS A 57 -9.86 4.73 -9.29
CA LYS A 57 -8.73 4.24 -8.47
C LYS A 57 -8.66 4.96 -7.13
N ALA A 58 -8.57 6.30 -7.13
CA ALA A 58 -8.48 7.07 -5.89
C ALA A 58 -9.71 6.87 -4.99
N TRP A 59 -10.90 6.78 -5.59
CA TRP A 59 -12.13 6.50 -4.86
C TRP A 59 -12.11 5.12 -4.20
N LEU A 60 -11.68 4.07 -4.91
CA LEU A 60 -11.56 2.72 -4.34
C LEU A 60 -10.53 2.68 -3.20
N LEU A 61 -9.37 3.32 -3.39
CA LEU A 61 -8.33 3.39 -2.35
C LEU A 61 -8.80 4.15 -1.09
N ALA A 62 -9.65 5.17 -1.24
CA ALA A 62 -10.28 5.83 -0.11
C ALA A 62 -11.21 4.87 0.68
N ILE A 63 -11.95 4.01 -0.03
CA ILE A 63 -12.81 2.99 0.61
C ILE A 63 -11.95 1.96 1.37
N VAL A 64 -10.87 1.47 0.76
CA VAL A 64 -9.91 0.54 1.39
C VAL A 64 -9.35 1.14 2.67
N ARG A 65 -8.87 2.38 2.61
CA ARG A 65 -8.37 3.09 3.79
C ARG A 65 -9.43 3.21 4.90
N ASN A 66 -10.64 3.58 4.54
CA ASN A 66 -11.74 3.71 5.51
C ASN A 66 -12.14 2.36 6.12
N ALA A 67 -12.12 1.28 5.34
CA ALA A 67 -12.35 -0.08 5.85
C ALA A 67 -11.27 -0.46 6.87
N PHE A 68 -10.00 -0.19 6.56
CA PHE A 68 -8.88 -0.39 7.49
C PHE A 68 -9.06 0.41 8.78
N LEU A 69 -9.32 1.71 8.70
CA LEU A 69 -9.52 2.55 9.90
C LEU A 69 -10.71 2.07 10.75
N SER A 70 -11.74 1.53 10.11
CA SER A 70 -12.90 0.97 10.80
C SER A 70 -12.57 -0.35 11.50
N SER A 71 -11.76 -1.23 10.88
CA SER A 71 -11.30 -2.47 11.50
C SER A 71 -10.46 -2.19 12.75
N VAL A 72 -9.54 -1.23 12.63
CA VAL A 72 -8.71 -0.79 13.73
C VAL A 72 -9.52 -0.26 14.91
N ARG A 73 -10.55 0.53 14.66
CA ARG A 73 -11.44 1.04 15.72
C ARG A 73 -12.21 -0.08 16.40
N ARG A 74 -12.63 -1.12 15.65
CA ARG A 74 -13.33 -2.29 16.20
C ARG A 74 -12.44 -3.16 17.07
N SER A 75 -11.18 -3.33 16.67
CA SER A 75 -10.21 -4.18 17.39
C SER A 75 -9.70 -3.56 18.70
N GLY A 76 -9.91 -2.26 18.93
CA GLY A 76 -9.50 -1.54 20.14
C GLY A 76 -7.97 -1.39 20.30
N PRO A 77 -7.52 -0.66 21.36
CA PRO A 77 -6.09 -0.37 21.56
C PRO A 77 -5.22 -1.61 21.85
N ARG A 78 -5.81 -2.73 22.26
CA ARG A 78 -5.09 -3.96 22.64
C ARG A 78 -4.63 -4.82 21.47
N ALA A 79 -5.22 -4.67 20.30
CA ALA A 79 -4.83 -5.44 19.11
C ALA A 79 -3.61 -4.88 18.36
N ARG A 80 -3.07 -3.77 18.84
CA ARG A 80 -1.93 -3.07 18.22
C ARG A 80 -0.63 -3.16 19.00
N VAL A 81 -0.52 -4.10 19.92
CA VAL A 81 0.82 -4.45 20.42
C VAL A 81 1.51 -5.14 19.26
N SER A 82 2.25 -4.33 18.56
CA SER A 82 3.18 -4.68 17.53
C SER A 82 3.87 -6.00 17.87
N ASP A 83 3.54 -7.03 17.14
CA ASP A 83 4.51 -8.11 17.04
C ASP A 83 5.74 -7.53 16.34
N PRO A 84 6.92 -7.76 16.89
CA PRO A 84 8.15 -7.39 16.24
C PRO A 84 8.19 -8.06 14.88
N ILE A 85 8.80 -7.41 13.94
CA ILE A 85 9.19 -7.72 12.57
C ILE A 85 9.39 -9.23 12.18
N GLU A 86 8.82 -10.19 12.89
CA GLU A 86 9.08 -11.62 12.70
C GLU A 86 8.10 -12.36 11.79
N ALA A 87 7.10 -11.71 11.23
CA ALA A 87 6.13 -12.39 10.36
C ALA A 87 5.92 -11.73 9.00
N MET A 88 6.96 -11.21 8.39
CA MET A 88 6.98 -11.16 6.93
C MET A 88 7.55 -12.50 6.47
N GLY A 89 6.67 -13.47 6.31
CA GLY A 89 7.02 -14.76 5.70
C GLY A 89 7.67 -14.53 4.35
N GLU A 90 8.61 -15.38 4.02
CA GLU A 90 9.42 -15.36 2.78
C GLU A 90 8.63 -15.53 1.48
N ALA A 91 7.32 -15.34 1.51
CA ALA A 91 6.47 -15.52 0.36
C ALA A 91 5.48 -14.36 0.26
N ASP A 92 5.93 -13.23 -0.22
CA ASP A 92 5.13 -12.38 -1.10
C ASP A 92 5.85 -11.09 -1.37
N THR A 93 6.82 -11.20 -2.24
CA THR A 93 7.16 -10.10 -3.14
C THR A 93 5.91 -9.84 -3.95
N PRO A 94 5.40 -8.59 -4.02
CA PRO A 94 4.35 -8.29 -4.99
C PRO A 94 4.79 -8.88 -6.32
N PRO A 95 3.88 -9.46 -7.12
CA PRO A 95 4.23 -9.93 -8.45
C PRO A 95 4.52 -8.72 -9.32
N ALA A 96 5.66 -8.14 -9.09
CA ALA A 96 6.22 -7.14 -9.95
C ALA A 96 7.15 -7.86 -10.89
N LEU A 97 6.66 -7.95 -12.08
CA LEU A 97 7.54 -8.15 -13.20
C LEU A 97 8.44 -9.36 -13.14
N VAL A 98 7.89 -10.51 -13.55
CA VAL A 98 8.73 -11.41 -14.03
C VAL A 98 8.67 -12.32 -14.97
N SER A 99 9.38 -12.72 -15.52
CA SER A 99 9.95 -13.79 -16.25
C SER A 99 11.10 -13.28 -17.09
N SER A 100 12.20 -13.08 -16.49
CA SER A 100 13.48 -13.16 -17.21
C SER A 100 14.17 -14.44 -16.72
N ALA A 101 14.63 -15.25 -17.65
CA ALA A 101 15.33 -16.50 -17.36
C ALA A 101 16.78 -16.27 -16.87
N ASP A 102 16.93 -15.33 -15.94
CA ASP A 102 18.23 -14.94 -15.38
C ASP A 102 18.17 -15.00 -13.85
N PRO A 103 18.63 -16.10 -13.23
CA PRO A 103 18.59 -16.30 -11.76
C PRO A 103 19.33 -15.25 -10.97
N GLU A 104 20.37 -14.65 -11.54
CA GLU A 104 21.17 -13.61 -10.87
C GLU A 104 20.41 -12.28 -10.80
N ARG A 105 19.69 -11.92 -11.87
CA ARG A 105 18.79 -10.77 -11.88
C ARG A 105 17.62 -10.94 -10.93
N ASP A 106 17.05 -12.14 -10.87
CA ASP A 106 15.93 -12.45 -9.99
C ASP A 106 16.37 -12.38 -8.51
N ALA A 107 17.58 -12.83 -8.18
CA ALA A 107 18.14 -12.72 -6.84
C ALA A 107 18.38 -11.26 -6.42
N ILE A 108 18.94 -10.44 -7.32
CA ILE A 108 19.17 -9.01 -7.08
C ILE A 108 17.83 -8.26 -6.92
N ALA A 109 16.84 -8.59 -7.74
CA ALA A 109 15.51 -8.00 -7.64
C ALA A 109 14.82 -8.38 -6.32
N ALA A 110 14.95 -9.62 -5.87
CA ALA A 110 14.41 -10.08 -4.61
C ALA A 110 15.07 -9.40 -3.40
N ASP A 111 16.38 -9.20 -3.44
CA ASP A 111 17.10 -8.50 -2.37
C ASP A 111 16.73 -7.01 -2.31
N SER A 112 16.63 -6.38 -3.47
CA SER A 112 16.16 -4.99 -3.57
C SER A 112 14.73 -4.82 -3.06
N ALA A 113 13.84 -5.76 -3.38
CA ALA A 113 12.46 -5.75 -2.89
C ALA A 113 12.40 -5.94 -1.37
N ARG A 114 13.25 -6.81 -0.82
CA ARG A 114 13.36 -7.02 0.63
C ARG A 114 13.82 -5.75 1.34
N SER A 115 14.87 -5.11 0.84
CA SER A 115 15.40 -3.86 1.37
C SER A 115 14.36 -2.73 1.31
N LEU A 116 13.58 -2.66 0.21
CA LEU A 116 12.48 -1.71 0.05
C LEU A 116 11.39 -1.93 1.10
N ASN A 117 10.95 -3.18 1.25
CA ASN A 117 9.94 -3.57 2.21
C ASN A 117 10.37 -3.26 3.65
N GLU A 118 11.64 -3.53 3.98
CA GLU A 118 12.21 -3.21 5.28
C GLU A 118 12.24 -1.71 5.55
N ALA A 119 12.72 -0.91 4.60
CA ALA A 119 12.79 0.53 4.73
C ALA A 119 11.39 1.17 4.87
N LEU A 120 10.42 0.74 4.07
CA LEU A 120 9.02 1.18 4.18
C LEU A 120 8.39 0.72 5.50
N GLY A 121 8.70 -0.50 5.95
CA GLY A 121 8.20 -1.05 7.20
C GLY A 121 8.61 -0.26 8.45
N LYS A 122 9.77 0.40 8.41
CA LYS A 122 10.29 1.25 9.51
C LYS A 122 9.65 2.65 9.56
N LEU A 123 8.92 3.05 8.53
CA LEU A 123 8.26 4.35 8.51
C LEU A 123 7.03 4.38 9.42
N PRO A 124 6.72 5.53 10.05
CA PRO A 124 5.41 5.78 10.63
C PRO A 124 4.29 5.53 9.61
N GLN A 125 3.14 5.06 10.06
CA GLN A 125 2.01 4.70 9.18
C GLN A 125 1.64 5.83 8.22
N ASP A 126 1.51 7.07 8.71
CA ASP A 126 1.13 8.22 7.88
C ASP A 126 2.16 8.53 6.78
N PHE A 127 3.44 8.29 7.04
CA PHE A 127 4.50 8.49 6.06
C PHE A 127 4.52 7.39 5.02
N ARG A 128 4.37 6.14 5.46
CA ARG A 128 4.27 4.97 4.59
C ARG A 128 3.07 5.08 3.66
N GLU A 129 1.91 5.45 4.20
CA GLU A 129 0.67 5.61 3.44
C GLU A 129 0.83 6.60 2.28
N VAL A 130 1.34 7.80 2.53
CA VAL A 130 1.49 8.81 1.47
C VAL A 130 2.55 8.42 0.44
N LEU A 131 3.62 7.72 0.85
CA LEU A 131 4.63 7.20 -0.08
C LEU A 131 4.06 6.11 -0.98
N VAL A 132 3.35 5.14 -0.43
CA VAL A 132 2.70 4.08 -1.20
C VAL A 132 1.73 4.68 -2.21
N LEU A 133 0.85 5.58 -1.78
CA LEU A 133 -0.11 6.24 -2.66
C LEU A 133 0.57 7.05 -3.78
N ARG A 134 1.69 7.70 -3.50
CA ARG A 134 2.40 8.52 -4.47
C ARG A 134 3.31 7.71 -5.38
N GLU A 135 4.22 6.94 -4.80
CA GLU A 135 5.34 6.33 -5.54
C GLU A 135 4.97 4.97 -6.15
N LEU A 136 4.12 4.19 -5.48
CA LEU A 136 3.68 2.89 -5.99
C LEU A 136 2.38 3.00 -6.78
N GLU A 137 1.42 3.77 -6.29
CA GLU A 137 0.11 3.87 -6.93
C GLU A 137 -0.04 5.06 -7.88
N GLY A 138 0.93 5.98 -7.90
CA GLY A 138 1.00 7.06 -8.86
C GLY A 138 -0.07 8.16 -8.70
N LEU A 139 -0.69 8.29 -7.51
CA LEU A 139 -1.71 9.29 -7.27
C LEU A 139 -1.13 10.71 -7.26
N SER A 140 -1.91 11.68 -7.73
CA SER A 140 -1.62 13.08 -7.56
C SER A 140 -1.77 13.52 -6.09
N TYR A 141 -1.16 14.63 -5.71
CA TYR A 141 -1.29 15.17 -4.35
C TYR A 141 -2.75 15.47 -3.96
N ARG A 142 -3.56 15.90 -4.93
CA ARG A 142 -4.99 16.14 -4.72
C ARG A 142 -5.75 14.84 -4.46
N GLU A 143 -5.46 13.79 -5.20
CA GLU A 143 -6.06 12.47 -4.98
C GLU A 143 -5.64 11.89 -3.63
N ILE A 144 -4.36 12.01 -3.26
CA ILE A 144 -3.86 11.57 -1.95
C ILE A 144 -4.56 12.35 -0.83
N ALA A 145 -4.74 13.66 -0.97
CA ALA A 145 -5.49 14.47 -0.01
C ALA A 145 -6.93 13.96 0.16
N GLY A 146 -7.58 13.58 -0.94
CA GLY A 146 -8.91 12.96 -0.92
C GLY A 146 -8.92 11.59 -0.24
N VAL A 147 -7.97 10.71 -0.59
CA VAL A 147 -7.86 9.36 0.00
C VAL A 147 -7.57 9.43 1.50
N THR A 148 -6.65 10.29 1.91
CA THR A 148 -6.22 10.39 3.31
C THR A 148 -7.10 11.33 4.15
N ALA A 149 -8.05 12.02 3.53
CA ALA A 149 -8.89 13.04 4.16
C ALA A 149 -8.05 14.10 4.91
N THR A 150 -6.94 14.52 4.31
CA THR A 150 -6.04 15.53 4.87
C THR A 150 -5.82 16.68 3.89
N PRO A 151 -5.52 17.91 4.38
CA PRO A 151 -5.21 19.01 3.48
C PRO A 151 -4.02 18.72 2.57
N ILE A 152 -4.04 19.24 1.34
CA ILE A 152 -2.97 19.03 0.36
C ILE A 152 -1.60 19.50 0.88
N GLY A 153 -1.53 20.57 1.65
CA GLY A 153 -0.30 21.04 2.30
C GLY A 153 0.27 20.04 3.29
N THR A 154 -0.61 19.31 3.99
CA THR A 154 -0.22 18.22 4.89
C THR A 154 0.32 17.02 4.10
N VAL A 155 -0.29 16.68 2.96
CA VAL A 155 0.22 15.64 2.06
C VAL A 155 1.64 15.98 1.59
N MET A 156 1.84 17.23 1.15
CA MET A 156 3.16 17.69 0.68
C MET A 156 4.23 17.60 1.77
N SER A 157 3.93 18.07 2.98
CA SER A 157 4.87 18.03 4.09
C SER A 157 5.15 16.59 4.58
N ARG A 158 4.12 15.73 4.60
CA ARG A 158 4.30 14.31 4.94
C ARG A 158 5.17 13.60 3.90
N LEU A 159 4.94 13.82 2.60
CA LEU A 159 5.77 13.25 1.54
C LEU A 159 7.23 13.67 1.63
N ALA A 160 7.50 14.94 1.88
CA ALA A 160 8.86 15.43 2.05
C ALA A 160 9.59 14.69 3.19
N ARG A 161 8.97 14.64 4.37
CA ARG A 161 9.54 13.94 5.55
C ARG A 161 9.61 12.42 5.34
N ALA A 162 8.62 11.84 4.68
CA ALA A 162 8.58 10.42 4.40
C ALA A 162 9.73 10.01 3.47
N ARG A 163 10.04 10.80 2.43
CA ARG A 163 11.17 10.56 1.54
C ARG A 163 12.52 10.65 2.25
N GLU A 164 12.69 11.64 3.13
CA GLU A 164 13.90 11.77 3.95
C GLU A 164 14.09 10.57 4.87
N SER A 165 13.03 10.20 5.59
CA SER A 165 13.07 9.07 6.51
C SER A 165 13.29 7.74 5.76
N PHE A 166 12.61 7.54 4.63
CA PHE A 166 12.81 6.37 3.77
C PHE A 166 14.26 6.27 3.30
N LYS A 167 14.83 7.36 2.78
CA LYS A 167 16.24 7.39 2.34
C LYS A 167 17.20 7.00 3.47
N ALA A 168 16.97 7.49 4.67
CA ALA A 168 17.81 7.15 5.82
C ALA A 168 17.73 5.65 6.18
N HIS A 169 16.54 5.05 6.14
CA HIS A 169 16.37 3.61 6.39
C HIS A 169 16.94 2.75 5.27
N TRP A 170 16.70 3.15 4.01
CA TRP A 170 17.24 2.47 2.84
C TRP A 170 18.77 2.41 2.82
N LEU A 171 19.42 3.53 3.10
CA LEU A 171 20.89 3.59 3.16
C LEU A 171 21.46 2.74 4.31
N ARG A 172 20.75 2.59 5.41
CA ARG A 172 21.16 1.73 6.52
C ARG A 172 21.02 0.25 6.16
N ALA A 173 19.93 -0.13 5.52
CA ALA A 173 19.70 -1.50 5.08
C ALA A 173 20.77 -1.95 4.07
N ASN A 174 21.15 -1.10 3.13
CA ASN A 174 22.13 -1.44 2.10
C ASN A 174 23.60 -1.34 2.56
N ARG A 175 23.89 -0.62 3.64
CA ARG A 175 25.27 -0.62 4.21
C ARG A 175 25.63 -1.91 4.93
N GLY A 176 24.63 -2.64 5.43
CA GLY A 176 24.86 -3.94 6.06
C GLY A 176 25.22 -5.07 5.09
N SER A 177 24.98 -4.87 3.79
CA SER A 177 25.31 -5.85 2.74
C SER A 177 26.74 -5.71 2.21
N ASP A 178 27.39 -4.56 2.43
CA ASP A 178 28.76 -4.29 1.92
C ASP A 178 29.88 -4.71 2.90
N ASP A 179 29.56 -4.92 4.18
CA ASP A 179 30.53 -5.34 5.21
C ASP A 179 30.75 -6.87 5.28
N GLY A 180 30.15 -7.63 4.39
CA GLY A 180 30.24 -9.10 4.35
C GLY A 180 31.29 -9.67 3.41
N LEU A 181 32.10 -8.85 2.74
CA LEU A 181 33.14 -9.24 1.79
C LEU A 181 34.51 -8.71 2.23
N SER A 182 35.02 -9.18 3.37
CA SER A 182 36.43 -9.07 3.75
C SER A 182 36.90 -10.31 4.44
#